data_8dc414accaa14efcb6c0c8368dfe4c9c
#
_entry.id   8dc414accaa14efcb6c0c8368dfe4c9c
#
_cell.length_a   1.000
_cell.length_b   1.000
_cell.length_c   1.000
_cell.angle_alpha   90.00
_cell.angle_beta   90.00
_cell.angle_gamma   90.00
#
_symmetry.space_group_name_H-M   'P 1'
#
loop_
_entity.id
_entity.type
_entity.pdbx_description
1 polymer ?
#
loop_
_entity_poly.entity_id
_entity_poly.type
_entity_poly.pdbx_seq_one_letter_code
_entity_poly.pdbx_strand_id
1 'polypeptide(L)'
;MDGTLHHEDGRYSLRFERRLAHPPEKVWIALTDPGELAHWFPTDVEADLKPGGAMRFTFRKNEAPPFDGEVLEYDPPRVYAFRWGPDVLRFQLRPDGDGTVLTLTDTLEEQGKAARDGAGWQVCLESLYARLDGTADPAPDRWQQVHPGYVAEFGPAASTLGPPT
;
A
#
# COMPACT_ATOMS: atom_id res chain seq x y z
N MET A 1 13.62 0.21 7.90
CA MET A 1 12.24 0.70 8.09
C MET A 1 12.04 1.88 7.16
N ASP A 2 10.99 1.85 6.39
CA ASP A 2 10.87 2.72 5.22
C ASP A 2 9.70 3.69 5.25
N GLY A 3 8.70 3.42 6.07
CA GLY A 3 7.53 4.29 6.19
C GLY A 3 7.74 5.39 7.21
N THR A 4 7.21 6.57 6.90
CA THR A 4 7.21 7.72 7.82
C THR A 4 5.78 8.11 8.15
N LEU A 5 5.57 8.65 9.35
CA LEU A 5 4.26 9.10 9.81
C LEU A 5 4.21 10.62 9.76
N HIS A 6 3.16 11.14 9.13
CA HIS A 6 2.93 12.57 8.98
C HIS A 6 1.58 12.95 9.60
N HIS A 7 1.50 14.17 10.12
CA HIS A 7 0.29 14.73 10.68
C HIS A 7 0.06 16.13 10.08
N GLU A 8 -0.96 16.24 9.24
CA GLU A 8 -1.31 17.46 8.52
C GLU A 8 -2.83 17.62 8.47
N ASP A 9 -3.33 18.83 8.69
CA ASP A 9 -4.77 19.13 8.59
C ASP A 9 -5.67 18.22 9.43
N GLY A 10 -5.18 17.84 10.63
CA GLY A 10 -5.91 16.96 11.54
C GLY A 10 -5.92 15.50 11.15
N ARG A 11 -5.17 15.12 10.13
CA ARG A 11 -5.10 13.74 9.64
C ARG A 11 -3.70 13.18 9.74
N TYR A 12 -3.61 11.88 10.02
CA TYR A 12 -2.36 11.14 9.98
C TYR A 12 -2.23 10.41 8.66
N SER A 13 -1.02 10.38 8.12
CA SER A 13 -0.73 9.60 6.91
C SER A 13 0.60 8.88 7.03
N LEU A 14 0.64 7.67 6.48
CA LEU A 14 1.86 6.92 6.26
C LEU A 14 2.37 7.24 4.87
N ARG A 15 3.68 7.43 4.73
CA ARG A 15 4.29 7.69 3.44
C ARG A 15 5.50 6.80 3.22
N PHE A 16 5.54 6.18 2.05
CA PHE A 16 6.67 5.39 1.58
C PHE A 16 7.14 5.97 0.26
N GLU A 17 8.44 6.13 0.08
CA GLU A 17 9.02 6.56 -1.19
C GLU A 17 10.12 5.59 -1.59
N ARG A 18 10.04 5.06 -2.81
CA ARG A 18 10.95 4.03 -3.32
C ARG A 18 11.32 4.29 -4.75
N ARG A 19 12.62 4.09 -5.07
CA ARG A 19 13.06 4.04 -6.46
C ARG A 19 13.05 2.61 -6.95
N LEU A 20 12.35 2.39 -8.08
CA LEU A 20 12.26 1.10 -8.75
C LEU A 20 13.03 1.17 -10.06
N ALA A 21 13.82 0.13 -10.37
CA ALA A 21 14.63 0.06 -11.58
C ALA A 21 13.81 -0.43 -12.79
N HIS A 22 12.59 0.10 -12.93
CA HIS A 22 11.64 -0.27 -13.98
C HIS A 22 10.91 0.97 -14.47
N PRO A 23 10.52 1.05 -15.76
CA PRO A 23 9.82 2.23 -16.27
C PRO A 23 8.42 2.36 -15.67
N PRO A 24 7.84 3.59 -15.63
CA PRO A 24 6.53 3.83 -15.03
C PRO A 24 5.42 2.94 -15.58
N GLU A 25 5.42 2.66 -16.87
CA GLU A 25 4.39 1.82 -17.50
C GLU A 25 4.37 0.40 -16.93
N LYS A 26 5.55 -0.16 -16.66
CA LYS A 26 5.66 -1.49 -16.06
C LYS A 26 5.20 -1.48 -14.61
N VAL A 27 5.59 -0.47 -13.85
CA VAL A 27 5.14 -0.31 -12.45
C VAL A 27 3.63 -0.10 -12.40
N TRP A 28 3.09 0.70 -13.34
CA TRP A 28 1.66 0.96 -13.43
C TRP A 28 0.83 -0.31 -13.60
N ILE A 29 1.28 -1.21 -14.48
CA ILE A 29 0.62 -2.51 -14.67
C ILE A 29 0.61 -3.30 -13.36
N ALA A 30 1.72 -3.31 -12.63
CA ALA A 30 1.81 -3.99 -11.34
C ALA A 30 0.84 -3.43 -10.29
N LEU A 31 0.51 -2.13 -10.38
CA LEU A 31 -0.41 -1.46 -9.46
C LEU A 31 -1.88 -1.61 -9.83
N THR A 32 -2.20 -1.92 -11.07
CA THR A 32 -3.59 -1.83 -11.59
C THR A 32 -4.14 -3.14 -12.14
N ASP A 33 -3.28 -4.02 -12.65
CA ASP A 33 -3.74 -5.30 -13.21
C ASP A 33 -4.10 -6.28 -12.09
N PRO A 34 -5.34 -6.85 -12.10
CA PRO A 34 -5.75 -7.77 -11.03
C PRO A 34 -4.82 -8.97 -10.86
N GLY A 35 -4.30 -9.52 -11.94
CA GLY A 35 -3.36 -10.64 -11.88
C GLY A 35 -2.04 -10.26 -11.23
N GLU A 36 -1.56 -9.06 -11.45
CA GLU A 36 -0.35 -8.56 -10.81
C GLU A 36 -0.59 -8.23 -9.33
N LEU A 37 -1.70 -7.57 -9.01
CA LEU A 37 -2.07 -7.25 -7.63
C LEU A 37 -2.16 -8.51 -6.75
N ALA A 38 -2.59 -9.62 -7.31
CA ALA A 38 -2.68 -10.89 -6.59
C ALA A 38 -1.33 -11.36 -6.02
N HIS A 39 -0.21 -10.87 -6.53
CA HIS A 39 1.13 -11.26 -6.07
C HIS A 39 1.64 -10.44 -4.89
N TRP A 40 1.12 -9.24 -4.67
CA TRP A 40 1.70 -8.36 -3.65
C TRP A 40 0.69 -7.58 -2.81
N PHE A 41 -0.49 -7.29 -3.35
CA PHE A 41 -1.52 -6.52 -2.63
C PHE A 41 -2.24 -7.42 -1.62
N PRO A 42 -2.73 -6.87 -0.49
CA PRO A 42 -3.34 -7.70 0.57
C PRO A 42 -4.60 -8.46 0.16
N THR A 43 -5.33 -7.96 -0.85
CA THR A 43 -6.59 -8.55 -1.32
C THR A 43 -6.55 -8.76 -2.83
N ASP A 44 -7.47 -9.55 -3.34
CA ASP A 44 -7.83 -9.46 -4.76
C ASP A 44 -8.62 -8.19 -4.99
N VAL A 45 -8.48 -7.60 -6.17
CA VAL A 45 -9.09 -6.31 -6.51
C VAL A 45 -9.87 -6.44 -7.81
N GLU A 46 -11.14 -6.05 -7.77
CA GLU A 46 -11.94 -5.77 -8.96
C GLU A 46 -12.20 -4.28 -8.99
N ALA A 47 -11.94 -3.63 -10.11
CA ALA A 47 -12.08 -2.18 -10.20
C ALA A 47 -12.55 -1.75 -11.58
N ASP A 48 -13.45 -0.77 -11.59
CA ASP A 48 -13.77 -0.01 -12.80
C ASP A 48 -12.80 1.18 -12.82
N LEU A 49 -11.76 1.08 -13.64
CA LEU A 49 -10.61 1.98 -13.62
C LEU A 49 -10.91 3.32 -14.27
N LYS A 50 -11.61 4.16 -13.54
CA LYS A 50 -11.90 5.55 -13.88
C LYS A 50 -12.25 6.30 -12.59
N PRO A 51 -12.12 7.63 -12.55
CA PRO A 51 -12.57 8.39 -11.37
C PRO A 51 -14.05 8.11 -11.08
N GLY A 52 -14.35 7.81 -9.82
CA GLY A 52 -15.70 7.42 -9.38
C GLY A 52 -16.05 5.95 -9.63
N GLY A 53 -15.15 5.17 -10.23
CA GLY A 53 -15.40 3.75 -10.52
C GLY A 53 -15.53 2.92 -9.25
N ALA A 54 -16.40 1.89 -9.28
CA ALA A 54 -16.62 0.99 -8.16
C ALA A 54 -15.45 0.01 -8.02
N MET A 55 -15.12 -0.35 -6.78
CA MET A 55 -14.10 -1.33 -6.47
C MET A 55 -14.64 -2.38 -5.50
N ARG A 56 -14.08 -3.59 -5.59
CA ARG A 56 -14.37 -4.69 -4.67
C ARG A 56 -13.07 -5.33 -4.23
N PHE A 57 -12.89 -5.48 -2.92
CA PHE A 57 -11.73 -6.13 -2.32
C PHE A 57 -12.14 -7.44 -1.67
N THR A 58 -11.44 -8.51 -2.01
CA THR A 58 -11.74 -9.86 -1.49
C THR A 58 -10.47 -10.49 -0.95
N PHE A 59 -10.49 -10.87 0.33
CA PHE A 59 -9.38 -11.58 0.95
C PHE A 59 -9.31 -13.01 0.42
N ARG A 60 -8.13 -13.41 -0.06
CA ARG A 60 -7.94 -14.69 -0.76
C ARG A 60 -8.18 -15.92 0.11
N LYS A 61 -7.94 -15.79 1.43
CA LYS A 61 -8.11 -16.89 2.40
C LYS A 61 -9.30 -16.67 3.32
N ASN A 62 -10.22 -15.80 2.93
CA ASN A 62 -11.39 -15.45 3.73
C ASN A 62 -11.06 -14.97 5.15
N GLU A 63 -9.91 -14.27 5.32
CA GLU A 63 -9.47 -13.74 6.62
C GLU A 63 -10.45 -12.69 7.16
N ALA A 64 -11.20 -12.04 6.26
CA ALA A 64 -12.19 -11.03 6.61
C ALA A 64 -13.26 -10.97 5.51
N PRO A 65 -14.45 -10.40 5.79
CA PRO A 65 -15.47 -10.20 4.76
C PRO A 65 -14.96 -9.30 3.63
N PRO A 66 -15.40 -9.52 2.39
CA PRO A 66 -15.10 -8.62 1.30
C PRO A 66 -15.72 -7.24 1.55
N PHE A 67 -15.12 -6.20 0.99
CA PHE A 67 -15.61 -4.84 1.15
C PHE A 67 -15.46 -4.05 -0.14
N ASP A 68 -16.23 -2.97 -0.24
CA ASP A 68 -16.25 -2.13 -1.42
C ASP A 68 -15.34 -0.91 -1.25
N GLY A 69 -14.89 -0.36 -2.39
CA GLY A 69 -14.16 0.88 -2.45
C GLY A 69 -14.58 1.71 -3.65
N GLU A 70 -13.85 2.79 -3.89
CA GLU A 70 -14.11 3.70 -4.98
C GLU A 70 -12.80 4.28 -5.49
N VAL A 71 -12.64 4.34 -6.81
CA VAL A 71 -11.51 5.03 -7.44
C VAL A 71 -11.70 6.53 -7.26
N LEU A 72 -10.75 7.20 -6.66
CA LEU A 72 -10.78 8.65 -6.43
C LEU A 72 -9.99 9.43 -7.47
N GLU A 73 -8.80 8.93 -7.84
CA GLU A 73 -7.96 9.51 -8.88
C GLU A 73 -7.46 8.39 -9.79
N TYR A 74 -7.47 8.63 -11.08
CA TYR A 74 -6.95 7.68 -12.06
C TYR A 74 -6.36 8.45 -13.24
N ASP A 75 -5.03 8.59 -13.24
CA ASP A 75 -4.27 9.32 -14.25
C ASP A 75 -3.05 8.48 -14.66
N PRO A 76 -3.22 7.51 -15.59
CA PRO A 76 -2.13 6.64 -16.01
C PRO A 76 -1.00 7.40 -16.73
N PRO A 77 0.26 7.06 -16.50
CA PRO A 77 0.77 6.12 -15.50
C PRO A 77 1.28 6.84 -14.25
N ARG A 78 0.63 7.91 -13.80
CA ARG A 78 1.14 8.82 -12.78
C ARG A 78 0.47 8.72 -11.42
N VAL A 79 -0.86 8.61 -11.37
CA VAL A 79 -1.60 8.66 -10.11
C VAL A 79 -2.73 7.66 -10.11
N TYR A 80 -2.83 6.89 -9.01
CA TYR A 80 -3.94 5.99 -8.73
C TYR A 80 -4.27 6.09 -7.25
N ALA A 81 -5.46 6.57 -6.92
CA ALA A 81 -5.92 6.71 -5.55
C ALA A 81 -7.31 6.13 -5.38
N PHE A 82 -7.56 5.50 -4.24
CA PHE A 82 -8.85 4.87 -3.98
C PHE A 82 -9.13 4.76 -2.49
N ARG A 83 -10.41 4.54 -2.16
CA ARG A 83 -10.84 4.27 -0.79
C ARG A 83 -10.48 2.84 -0.42
N TRP A 84 -9.82 2.71 0.72
CA TRP A 84 -9.42 1.44 1.32
C TRP A 84 -10.06 1.35 2.71
N GLY A 85 -11.31 0.82 2.76
CA GLY A 85 -12.11 0.92 3.96
C GLY A 85 -12.30 2.38 4.35
N PRO A 86 -12.03 2.77 5.61
CA PRO A 86 -12.11 4.16 6.03
C PRO A 86 -10.89 5.00 5.66
N ASP A 87 -9.84 4.38 5.12
CA ASP A 87 -8.59 5.05 4.72
C ASP A 87 -8.60 5.40 3.23
N VAL A 88 -7.62 6.19 2.81
CA VAL A 88 -7.37 6.49 1.39
C VAL A 88 -5.95 6.10 1.05
N LEU A 89 -5.79 5.27 0.02
CA LEU A 89 -4.49 4.91 -0.53
C LEU A 89 -4.24 5.70 -1.81
N ARG A 90 -3.04 6.25 -1.94
CA ARG A 90 -2.63 7.00 -3.13
C ARG A 90 -1.25 6.54 -3.57
N PHE A 91 -1.18 6.05 -4.80
CA PHE A 91 0.06 5.69 -5.48
C PHE A 91 0.40 6.76 -6.49
N GLN A 92 1.63 7.25 -6.45
CA GLN A 92 2.13 8.25 -7.38
C GLN A 92 3.44 7.77 -7.99
N LEU A 93 3.53 7.83 -9.30
CA LEU A 93 4.72 7.44 -10.05
C LEU A 93 5.33 8.65 -10.73
N ARG A 94 6.64 8.79 -10.56
CA ARG A 94 7.43 9.85 -11.21
C ARG A 94 8.60 9.19 -11.94
N PRO A 95 8.79 9.49 -13.26
CA PRO A 95 9.96 8.97 -13.97
C PRO A 95 11.26 9.46 -13.32
N ASP A 96 12.26 8.60 -13.30
CA ASP A 96 13.59 8.91 -12.78
C ASP A 96 14.63 8.15 -13.61
N GLY A 97 15.16 8.79 -14.66
CA GLY A 97 16.02 8.11 -15.63
C GLY A 97 15.28 6.93 -16.26
N ASP A 98 15.89 5.73 -16.19
CA ASP A 98 15.28 4.50 -16.70
C ASP A 98 14.32 3.85 -15.67
N GLY A 99 14.19 4.45 -14.50
CA GLY A 99 13.40 3.92 -13.42
C GLY A 99 12.21 4.80 -13.05
N THR A 100 11.66 4.52 -11.89
CA THR A 100 10.47 5.19 -11.35
C THR A 100 10.67 5.45 -9.87
N VAL A 101 10.26 6.64 -9.40
CA VAL A 101 10.05 6.88 -7.97
C VAL A 101 8.58 6.64 -7.68
N LEU A 102 8.31 5.66 -6.83
CA LEU A 102 6.97 5.33 -6.35
C LEU A 102 6.77 5.96 -4.97
N THR A 103 5.69 6.72 -4.81
CA THR A 103 5.26 7.22 -3.51
C THR A 103 3.91 6.59 -3.17
N LEU A 104 3.83 5.89 -2.05
CA LEU A 104 2.59 5.39 -1.48
C LEU A 104 2.24 6.23 -0.26
N THR A 105 1.02 6.77 -0.24
CA THR A 105 0.48 7.48 0.92
C THR A 105 -0.80 6.78 1.37
N ASP A 106 -0.85 6.41 2.65
CA ASP A 106 -2.05 5.89 3.30
C ASP A 106 -2.55 6.95 4.28
N THR A 107 -3.65 7.61 3.94
CA THR A 107 -4.29 8.59 4.83
C THR A 107 -5.20 7.83 5.78
N LEU A 108 -4.81 7.82 7.06
CA LEU A 108 -5.44 6.99 8.10
C LEU A 108 -6.66 7.66 8.69
N GLU A 109 -7.71 6.88 8.93
CA GLU A 109 -8.86 7.33 9.72
C GLU A 109 -8.46 7.62 11.16
N GLU A 110 -7.57 6.78 11.73
CA GLU A 110 -7.13 6.96 13.12
C GLU A 110 -5.64 6.66 13.28
N GLN A 111 -5.02 7.42 14.18
CA GLN A 111 -3.60 7.33 14.46
C GLN A 111 -3.16 5.95 14.95
N GLY A 112 -4.00 5.28 15.72
CA GLY A 112 -3.66 4.00 16.35
C GLY A 112 -3.34 2.86 15.38
N LYS A 113 -3.72 2.99 14.11
CA LYS A 113 -3.41 2.03 13.05
C LYS A 113 -1.98 2.11 12.53
N ALA A 114 -1.27 3.22 12.79
CA ALA A 114 -0.08 3.59 12.01
C ALA A 114 1.02 2.53 12.05
N ALA A 115 1.38 2.01 13.23
CA ALA A 115 2.46 1.03 13.33
C ALA A 115 2.08 -0.29 12.66
N ARG A 116 0.85 -0.76 12.87
CA ARG A 116 0.34 -1.98 12.26
C ARG A 116 0.34 -1.89 10.74
N ASP A 117 -0.25 -0.82 10.22
CA ASP A 117 -0.42 -0.65 8.78
C ASP A 117 0.89 -0.27 8.10
N GLY A 118 1.77 0.46 8.81
CA GLY A 118 3.13 0.73 8.33
C GLY A 118 3.91 -0.55 8.07
N ALA A 119 3.88 -1.47 9.01
CA ALA A 119 4.50 -2.79 8.83
C ALA A 119 3.86 -3.56 7.67
N GLY A 120 2.53 -3.53 7.58
CA GLY A 120 1.79 -4.21 6.51
C GLY A 120 2.16 -3.69 5.13
N TRP A 121 2.15 -2.37 4.93
CA TRP A 121 2.49 -1.78 3.64
C TRP A 121 3.97 -1.97 3.29
N GLN A 122 4.87 -1.95 4.27
CA GLN A 122 6.27 -2.26 3.99
C GLN A 122 6.42 -3.66 3.40
N VAL A 123 5.78 -4.66 4.00
CA VAL A 123 5.85 -6.04 3.51
C VAL A 123 5.22 -6.16 2.12
N CYS A 124 4.09 -5.51 1.88
CA CYS A 124 3.45 -5.50 0.57
C CYS A 124 4.37 -4.89 -0.49
N LEU A 125 5.03 -3.77 -0.18
CA LEU A 125 5.96 -3.13 -1.11
C LEU A 125 7.21 -4.01 -1.36
N GLU A 126 7.70 -4.72 -0.35
CA GLU A 126 8.78 -5.69 -0.54
C GLU A 126 8.35 -6.80 -1.50
N SER A 127 7.11 -7.26 -1.39
CA SER A 127 6.55 -8.25 -2.33
C SER A 127 6.41 -7.68 -3.75
N LEU A 128 6.01 -6.41 -3.87
CA LEU A 128 5.95 -5.74 -5.17
C LEU A 128 7.33 -5.68 -5.83
N TYR A 129 8.37 -5.31 -5.06
CA TYR A 129 9.74 -5.26 -5.58
C TYR A 129 10.21 -6.63 -6.02
N ALA A 130 9.95 -7.65 -5.21
CA ALA A 130 10.29 -9.04 -5.56
C ALA A 130 9.63 -9.46 -6.87
N ARG A 131 8.36 -9.11 -7.05
CA ARG A 131 7.62 -9.40 -8.28
C ARG A 131 8.22 -8.71 -9.49
N LEU A 132 8.55 -7.43 -9.37
CA LEU A 132 9.13 -6.66 -10.46
C LEU A 132 10.55 -7.11 -10.81
N ASP A 133 11.36 -7.45 -9.81
CA ASP A 133 12.76 -7.81 -9.97
C ASP A 133 12.97 -9.31 -10.20
N GLY A 134 11.92 -10.14 -10.06
CA GLY A 134 12.03 -11.59 -10.20
C GLY A 134 12.79 -12.25 -9.07
N THR A 135 12.76 -11.66 -7.87
CA THR A 135 13.41 -12.20 -6.67
C THR A 135 12.41 -12.89 -5.76
N ALA A 136 12.89 -13.49 -4.67
CA ALA A 136 12.04 -14.19 -3.71
C ALA A 136 11.20 -13.20 -2.89
N ASP A 137 9.96 -13.61 -2.58
CA ASP A 137 9.10 -12.86 -1.67
C ASP A 137 9.71 -12.75 -0.27
N PRO A 138 9.31 -11.73 0.52
CA PRO A 138 9.69 -11.66 1.93
C PRO A 138 9.32 -12.93 2.69
N ALA A 139 10.04 -13.21 3.76
CA ALA A 139 9.76 -14.37 4.63
C ALA A 139 8.33 -14.26 5.21
N PRO A 140 7.65 -15.40 5.48
CA PRO A 140 6.29 -15.39 6.00
C PRO A 140 6.11 -14.61 7.31
N ASP A 141 7.17 -14.51 8.11
CA ASP A 141 7.17 -13.78 9.38
C ASP A 141 7.74 -12.36 9.27
N ARG A 142 7.88 -11.84 8.04
CA ARG A 142 8.49 -10.52 7.83
C ARG A 142 7.74 -9.40 8.55
N TRP A 143 6.40 -9.47 8.59
CA TRP A 143 5.60 -8.48 9.31
C TRP A 143 5.98 -8.41 10.79
N GLN A 144 6.11 -9.57 11.43
CA GLN A 144 6.50 -9.66 12.84
C GLN A 144 7.92 -9.13 13.08
N GLN A 145 8.78 -9.22 12.08
CA GLN A 145 10.16 -8.70 12.16
C GLN A 145 10.20 -7.18 12.08
N VAL A 146 9.33 -6.56 11.27
CA VAL A 146 9.36 -5.11 11.04
C VAL A 146 8.44 -4.31 11.97
N HIS A 147 7.35 -4.91 12.45
CA HIS A 147 6.36 -4.23 13.28
C HIS A 147 6.94 -3.56 14.52
N PRO A 148 7.81 -4.22 15.33
CA PRO A 148 8.39 -3.58 16.51
C PRO A 148 9.15 -2.29 16.23
N GLY A 149 9.79 -2.19 15.07
CA GLY A 149 10.48 -0.95 14.65
C GLY A 149 9.52 0.21 14.44
N TYR A 150 8.36 -0.06 13.85
CA TYR A 150 7.32 0.95 13.68
C TYR A 150 6.71 1.36 15.02
N VAL A 151 6.48 0.42 15.92
CA VAL A 151 6.00 0.72 17.27
C VAL A 151 6.97 1.65 17.99
N ALA A 152 8.27 1.34 17.93
CA ALA A 152 9.30 2.16 18.57
C ALA A 152 9.39 3.57 17.96
N GLU A 153 9.31 3.67 16.63
CA GLU A 153 9.46 4.95 15.92
C GLU A 153 8.23 5.85 16.06
N PHE A 154 7.05 5.27 15.93
CA PHE A 154 5.80 6.05 15.92
C PHE A 154 5.24 6.30 17.32
N GLY A 155 5.59 5.48 18.29
CA GLY A 155 5.18 5.65 19.68
C GLY A 155 3.84 4.99 20.03
N PRO A 156 3.46 5.03 21.33
CA PRO A 156 2.27 4.31 21.82
C PRO A 156 0.95 4.75 21.21
N ALA A 157 0.77 6.05 20.98
CA ALA A 157 -0.49 6.58 20.43
C ALA A 157 -0.74 6.08 18.99
N ALA A 158 0.33 5.79 18.25
CA ALA A 158 0.26 5.28 16.88
C ALA A 158 0.29 3.74 16.83
N SER A 159 0.21 3.07 17.96
CA SER A 159 0.37 1.62 18.08
C SER A 159 -0.73 0.98 18.93
N THR A 160 -1.90 1.61 19.04
CA THR A 160 -2.99 1.11 19.87
C THR A 160 -3.72 -0.09 19.25
N LEU A 161 -3.64 -0.24 17.93
CA LEU A 161 -4.22 -1.40 17.23
C LEU A 161 -3.10 -2.41 16.94
N GLY A 162 -3.35 -3.64 17.39
CA GLY A 162 -2.42 -4.75 17.20
C GLY A 162 -2.56 -5.42 15.84
N PRO A 163 -1.87 -6.58 15.67
CA PRO A 163 -1.96 -7.34 14.42
C PRO A 163 -3.39 -7.74 14.10
N PRO A 164 -3.72 -7.87 12.80
CA PRO A 164 -5.03 -8.42 12.40
C PRO A 164 -5.20 -9.83 12.96
N THR A 165 -6.38 -10.12 13.46
CA THR A 165 -6.71 -11.45 14.02
C THR A 165 -7.51 -12.25 13.01
#